data_732e2c5c1ef02859a6370f948b5b5a47
#
_entry.id   732e2c5c1ef02859a6370f948b5b5a47
#
_cell.length_a   1.000
_cell.length_b   1.000
_cell.length_c   1.000
_cell.angle_alpha   90.00
_cell.angle_beta   90.00
_cell.angle_gamma   90.00
#
_symmetry.space_group_name_H-M   'P 1'
#
loop_
_entity.id
_entity.type
_entity.pdbx_description
1 polymer ?
#
loop_
_entity_poly.entity_id
_entity_poly.type
_entity_poly.pdbx_seq_one_letter_code
_entity_poly.pdbx_strand_id
1 'polypeptide(L)'
;MVCGLLLYVFDISTNVYTTYKHLEDDTDENKVISVIEESNKGKLNRETGSGDKSLYLSRDYNIDLFKGYDELPLSELEFNYVPNEIYYVWCYNRTIEFKNYLSIMAAWKLMRPDSITFYTKYSITDNNEHYNFWLSELLTSVSGFKMEKLPPSWDRDEHGCGIWFALAVLEDVGGIYFSTDFFPLKSLRFIRKNKFTVATTKNANEISFISSIPKSERLKSFIKLYKNKEVRPALVPGLHYCEKLFNVTMTTIENNLCIHLEKIIPVQIMHLNSTFGSLARKIMYGDSQQIKVQPILPGSIPKIVHMVWFGFKTMNFAMYLCLRSILTVVNPDKVYIHGDGQLHGKYLQKLKKDNRVIFVYREIPRHVFGKQIIYMQHRSDIIRADILLKYGGIYSDWDVIWLKPIDELISKGYDTILNFDHMPRPGYPDSINLGVLMSKPGAHFIKRWQDSLVNYRSRDFFFNAIELPYKTFERYPHTVHVESHLQVMCYFLKCHPTFHPDFRNYNVPQPFDWTKDVYSIHFTHPDPPAYANESALQNSTGMFADIGNFILKQHFEYD
;
A
#
# COMPACT_ATOMS: atom_id res chain seq x y z
N MET A 1 14.84 4.60 -27.48
CA MET A 1 13.42 4.79 -27.84
C MET A 1 12.44 4.33 -26.75
N VAL A 2 12.80 3.44 -25.84
CA VAL A 2 11.94 3.04 -24.71
C VAL A 2 12.00 4.08 -23.57
N CYS A 3 13.12 4.75 -23.35
CA CYS A 3 13.26 5.85 -22.36
C CYS A 3 12.57 7.18 -22.77
N GLY A 4 12.44 7.45 -24.08
CA GLY A 4 11.72 8.65 -24.54
C GLY A 4 10.23 8.65 -24.24
N LEU A 5 9.64 7.47 -24.05
CA LEU A 5 8.22 7.34 -23.72
C LEU A 5 7.90 7.63 -22.25
N LEU A 6 8.85 7.42 -21.34
CA LEU A 6 8.65 7.77 -19.91
C LEU A 6 8.77 9.29 -19.67
N LEU A 7 9.64 10.00 -20.39
CA LEU A 7 9.65 11.46 -20.40
C LEU A 7 8.34 12.04 -20.93
N TYR A 8 7.78 11.42 -21.96
CA TYR A 8 6.46 11.79 -22.51
C TYR A 8 5.32 11.54 -21.51
N VAL A 9 5.43 10.49 -20.67
CA VAL A 9 4.41 10.19 -19.65
C VAL A 9 4.45 11.19 -18.49
N PHE A 10 5.62 11.70 -18.09
CA PHE A 10 5.71 12.75 -17.06
C PHE A 10 5.28 14.13 -17.56
N ASP A 11 5.58 14.47 -18.82
CA ASP A 11 5.10 15.71 -19.44
C ASP A 11 3.61 15.61 -19.84
N ILE A 12 3.14 14.42 -20.21
CA ILE A 12 1.73 14.14 -20.46
C ILE A 12 0.90 14.20 -19.17
N SER A 13 1.44 13.85 -17.99
CA SER A 13 0.67 13.93 -16.74
C SER A 13 0.30 15.36 -16.36
N THR A 14 1.09 16.35 -16.75
CA THR A 14 0.74 17.78 -16.59
C THR A 14 -0.13 18.30 -17.73
N ASN A 15 -0.03 17.76 -18.95
CA ASN A 15 -0.82 18.20 -20.11
C ASN A 15 -2.09 17.36 -20.35
N VAL A 16 -2.17 16.11 -19.89
CA VAL A 16 -3.36 15.27 -20.03
C VAL A 16 -4.51 15.76 -19.14
N TYR A 17 -4.23 16.38 -18.01
CA TYR A 17 -5.28 17.01 -17.20
C TYR A 17 -5.98 18.18 -17.91
N THR A 18 -5.30 18.83 -18.84
CA THR A 18 -5.90 19.92 -19.65
C THR A 18 -6.59 19.43 -20.94
N THR A 19 -6.17 18.30 -21.49
CA THR A 19 -6.76 17.77 -22.72
C THR A 19 -8.00 16.89 -22.48
N TYR A 20 -8.14 16.29 -21.30
CA TYR A 20 -9.32 15.49 -20.94
C TYR A 20 -10.59 16.32 -20.70
N LYS A 21 -10.47 17.62 -20.47
CA LYS A 21 -11.64 18.51 -20.32
C LYS A 21 -12.38 18.84 -21.64
N HIS A 22 -11.83 18.44 -22.78
CA HIS A 22 -12.41 18.75 -24.09
C HIS A 22 -12.94 17.55 -24.89
N LEU A 23 -12.96 16.34 -24.30
CA LEU A 23 -13.42 15.13 -24.99
C LEU A 23 -14.61 14.41 -24.33
N GLU A 24 -15.26 15.04 -23.34
CA GLU A 24 -16.42 14.45 -22.63
C GLU A 24 -17.79 14.91 -23.12
N ASP A 25 -17.88 15.61 -24.26
CA ASP A 25 -19.16 16.18 -24.74
C ASP A 25 -19.79 15.46 -25.94
N ASP A 26 -19.59 14.15 -26.11
CA ASP A 26 -20.42 13.41 -27.09
C ASP A 26 -20.40 11.90 -26.80
N THR A 27 -21.30 11.39 -25.92
CA THR A 27 -21.86 10.03 -26.09
C THR A 27 -23.15 9.83 -25.25
N ASP A 28 -24.15 9.43 -25.96
CA ASP A 28 -25.52 9.08 -25.66
C ASP A 28 -25.73 8.19 -24.40
N GLU A 29 -26.33 8.73 -23.35
CA GLU A 29 -26.55 8.09 -22.03
C GLU A 29 -27.66 7.03 -21.99
N ASN A 30 -28.34 6.69 -23.08
CA ASN A 30 -29.58 5.90 -23.05
C ASN A 30 -29.44 4.40 -23.39
N LYS A 31 -28.22 3.86 -23.47
CA LYS A 31 -28.04 2.44 -23.86
C LYS A 31 -27.41 1.50 -22.82
N VAL A 32 -27.05 2.01 -21.62
CA VAL A 32 -26.33 1.22 -20.61
C VAL A 32 -27.21 0.64 -19.50
N ILE A 33 -28.45 1.10 -19.37
CA ILE A 33 -29.31 0.70 -18.22
C ILE A 33 -29.97 -0.69 -18.41
N SER A 34 -30.06 -1.23 -19.61
CA SER A 34 -30.78 -2.50 -19.85
C SER A 34 -29.95 -3.79 -19.66
N VAL A 35 -28.65 -3.70 -19.42
CA VAL A 35 -27.77 -4.90 -19.31
C VAL A 35 -27.46 -5.30 -17.87
N ILE A 36 -27.75 -4.44 -16.88
CA ILE A 36 -27.39 -4.68 -15.47
C ILE A 36 -28.48 -5.45 -14.69
N GLU A 37 -29.70 -5.48 -15.15
CA GLU A 37 -30.80 -6.16 -14.43
C GLU A 37 -30.90 -7.68 -14.66
N GLU A 38 -30.26 -8.24 -15.68
CA GLU A 38 -30.33 -9.69 -15.97
C GLU A 38 -29.21 -10.54 -15.35
N SER A 39 -28.16 -9.97 -14.79
CA SER A 39 -27.02 -10.75 -14.24
C SER A 39 -27.18 -11.17 -12.77
N ASN A 40 -28.22 -10.76 -12.06
CA ASN A 40 -28.39 -11.03 -10.62
C ASN A 40 -29.29 -12.23 -10.28
N LYS A 41 -29.65 -13.08 -11.23
CA LYS A 41 -30.42 -14.31 -11.00
C LYS A 41 -29.64 -15.60 -11.29
N GLY A 42 -28.36 -15.67 -11.00
CA GLY A 42 -27.56 -16.90 -11.02
C GLY A 42 -27.48 -17.54 -9.65
N LYS A 43 -28.19 -18.66 -9.44
CA LYS A 43 -28.15 -19.47 -8.21
C LYS A 43 -26.73 -19.93 -7.88
N LEU A 44 -26.26 -19.62 -6.67
CA LEU A 44 -25.06 -20.22 -6.08
C LEU A 44 -25.32 -21.70 -5.77
N ASN A 45 -24.81 -22.58 -6.58
CA ASN A 45 -24.69 -24.01 -6.20
C ASN A 45 -23.46 -24.16 -5.30
N ARG A 46 -23.68 -24.63 -4.09
CA ARG A 46 -22.62 -25.06 -3.16
C ARG A 46 -22.06 -26.38 -3.64
N GLU A 47 -20.85 -26.38 -4.14
CA GLU A 47 -20.04 -27.61 -4.19
C GLU A 47 -19.08 -27.61 -2.98
N THR A 48 -19.26 -28.65 -2.17
CA THR A 48 -18.44 -29.01 -1.02
C THR A 48 -17.16 -29.68 -1.53
N GLY A 49 -16.08 -28.90 -1.62
CA GLY A 49 -14.73 -29.43 -1.82
C GLY A 49 -13.97 -29.34 -0.50
N SER A 50 -13.66 -30.50 0.08
CA SER A 50 -12.78 -30.64 1.25
C SER A 50 -11.32 -30.35 0.83
N GLY A 51 -10.77 -29.24 1.25
CA GLY A 51 -9.36 -28.91 1.01
C GLY A 51 -8.99 -27.54 1.56
N ASP A 52 -8.19 -27.54 2.58
CA ASP A 52 -7.45 -26.40 3.09
C ASP A 52 -8.20 -25.40 3.98
N LYS A 53 -8.50 -25.83 5.21
CA LYS A 53 -9.07 -24.97 6.27
C LYS A 53 -8.04 -24.11 7.04
N SER A 54 -6.80 -23.97 6.59
CA SER A 54 -5.74 -23.50 7.49
C SER A 54 -5.23 -22.07 7.27
N LEU A 55 -5.76 -21.24 6.34
CA LEU A 55 -5.19 -19.92 6.10
C LEU A 55 -6.16 -18.82 5.65
N TYR A 56 -7.43 -19.05 5.82
CA TYR A 56 -8.34 -17.93 5.96
C TYR A 56 -8.20 -17.44 7.40
N LEU A 57 -7.72 -16.22 7.59
CA LEU A 57 -8.21 -15.39 8.68
C LEU A 57 -9.71 -15.31 8.43
N SER A 58 -10.43 -16.28 8.95
CA SER A 58 -11.84 -16.51 8.64
C SER A 58 -12.60 -15.28 9.13
N ARG A 59 -13.68 -14.94 8.42
CA ARG A 59 -14.73 -14.03 8.86
C ARG A 59 -15.26 -14.33 10.26
N ASP A 60 -14.86 -15.44 10.85
CA ASP A 60 -15.23 -15.97 12.16
C ASP A 60 -14.31 -15.52 13.29
N TYR A 61 -13.49 -14.45 13.12
CA TYR A 61 -12.86 -13.78 14.25
C TYR A 61 -13.93 -13.06 15.06
N ASN A 62 -14.51 -13.86 15.79
CA ASN A 62 -15.74 -13.82 16.53
C ASN A 62 -15.72 -12.72 17.57
N ILE A 63 -16.84 -12.06 17.65
CA ILE A 63 -17.36 -11.28 18.78
C ILE A 63 -17.01 -11.87 20.16
N ASP A 64 -16.76 -13.17 20.25
CA ASP A 64 -16.39 -13.92 21.46
C ASP A 64 -15.02 -13.56 22.07
N LEU A 65 -14.08 -13.00 21.33
CA LEU A 65 -12.77 -12.56 21.86
C LEU A 65 -12.84 -11.36 22.81
N PHE A 66 -13.98 -10.74 22.92
CA PHE A 66 -14.25 -9.65 23.86
C PHE A 66 -15.10 -10.07 25.08
N LYS A 67 -15.39 -11.35 25.28
CA LYS A 67 -16.19 -11.85 26.42
C LYS A 67 -15.70 -11.36 27.79
N GLY A 68 -14.40 -11.11 27.98
CA GLY A 68 -13.85 -10.51 29.20
C GLY A 68 -14.11 -9.01 29.39
N TYR A 69 -14.70 -8.34 28.40
CA TYR A 69 -15.11 -6.93 28.48
C TYR A 69 -16.65 -6.77 28.51
N ASP A 70 -17.41 -7.85 28.43
CA ASP A 70 -18.86 -7.84 28.22
C ASP A 70 -19.68 -7.79 29.50
N GLU A 71 -19.09 -8.14 30.61
CA GLU A 71 -19.80 -8.12 31.90
C GLU A 71 -19.46 -6.87 32.71
N LEU A 72 -19.78 -5.69 32.14
CA LEU A 72 -20.08 -4.58 33.02
C LEU A 72 -21.46 -4.89 33.66
N PRO A 73 -21.58 -4.87 34.99
CA PRO A 73 -22.83 -5.18 35.65
C PRO A 73 -23.95 -4.26 35.14
N LEU A 74 -25.17 -4.79 35.07
CA LEU A 74 -26.39 -4.05 34.68
C LEU A 74 -26.61 -2.73 35.45
N SER A 75 -25.94 -2.54 36.61
CA SER A 75 -25.88 -1.29 37.36
C SER A 75 -25.14 -0.15 36.65
N GLU A 76 -24.36 -0.39 35.61
CA GLU A 76 -23.78 0.67 34.75
C GLU A 76 -24.67 1.11 33.57
N LEU A 77 -25.92 0.66 33.50
CA LEU A 77 -26.97 1.25 32.69
C LEU A 77 -27.40 2.66 33.17
N GLU A 78 -26.61 3.26 34.06
CA GLU A 78 -26.81 4.63 34.53
C GLU A 78 -26.75 5.62 33.37
N PHE A 79 -27.83 6.32 33.18
CA PHE A 79 -28.07 7.54 32.43
C PHE A 79 -26.93 8.02 31.52
N ASN A 80 -26.89 7.48 30.32
CA ASN A 80 -26.08 8.05 29.24
C ASN A 80 -26.87 9.21 28.61
N TYR A 81 -26.37 10.43 28.76
CA TYR A 81 -27.04 11.62 28.18
C TYR A 81 -26.88 11.69 26.66
N VAL A 82 -25.71 11.23 26.14
CA VAL A 82 -25.38 11.34 24.73
C VAL A 82 -25.82 10.08 23.98
N PRO A 83 -26.47 10.20 22.80
CA PRO A 83 -26.81 9.09 21.94
C PRO A 83 -25.59 8.23 21.60
N ASN A 84 -25.77 6.91 21.49
CA ASN A 84 -24.70 5.97 21.17
C ASN A 84 -24.46 5.85 19.66
N GLU A 85 -24.42 6.97 18.98
CA GLU A 85 -24.24 7.06 17.54
C GLU A 85 -22.92 7.76 17.23
N ILE A 86 -22.17 7.19 16.31
CA ILE A 86 -20.85 7.72 15.89
C ILE A 86 -20.97 8.27 14.48
N TYR A 87 -20.39 9.44 14.28
CA TYR A 87 -20.35 10.13 13.00
C TYR A 87 -18.93 10.35 12.55
N TYR A 88 -18.66 10.00 11.27
CA TYR A 88 -17.47 10.35 10.53
C TYR A 88 -17.84 11.21 9.33
N VAL A 89 -16.95 12.10 8.92
CA VAL A 89 -17.17 12.95 7.75
C VAL A 89 -15.95 12.90 6.85
N TRP A 90 -16.15 12.54 5.58
CA TRP A 90 -15.11 12.38 4.57
C TRP A 90 -15.32 13.33 3.41
N CYS A 91 -14.48 14.36 3.34
CA CYS A 91 -14.59 15.44 2.36
C CYS A 91 -13.59 15.32 1.20
N TYR A 92 -12.84 14.23 1.14
CA TYR A 92 -11.81 14.01 0.14
C TYR A 92 -12.36 13.22 -1.05
N ASN A 93 -11.92 13.60 -2.26
CA ASN A 93 -12.20 12.81 -3.47
C ASN A 93 -11.19 11.64 -3.62
N ARG A 94 -11.11 10.82 -2.60
CA ARG A 94 -10.28 9.60 -2.56
C ARG A 94 -10.87 8.59 -1.59
N THR A 95 -10.50 7.31 -1.75
CA THR A 95 -10.88 6.26 -0.81
C THR A 95 -10.20 6.43 0.55
N ILE A 96 -10.74 5.77 1.56
CA ILE A 96 -10.09 5.68 2.88
C ILE A 96 -8.84 4.81 2.82
N GLU A 97 -7.87 5.13 3.65
CA GLU A 97 -6.64 4.39 3.84
C GLU A 97 -6.77 3.38 5.00
N PHE A 98 -5.80 2.48 5.14
CA PHE A 98 -5.75 1.52 6.23
C PHE A 98 -5.86 2.19 7.61
N LYS A 99 -5.21 3.34 7.84
CA LYS A 99 -5.28 4.07 9.13
C LYS A 99 -6.72 4.45 9.49
N ASN A 100 -7.51 4.90 8.50
CA ASN A 100 -8.91 5.30 8.71
C ASN A 100 -9.77 4.08 9.00
N TYR A 101 -9.55 2.98 8.27
CA TYR A 101 -10.19 1.69 8.55
C TYR A 101 -9.89 1.23 9.99
N LEU A 102 -8.62 1.23 10.38
CA LEU A 102 -8.19 0.83 11.74
C LEU A 102 -8.84 1.71 12.82
N SER A 103 -8.94 3.02 12.59
CA SER A 103 -9.63 3.97 13.48
C SER A 103 -11.09 3.63 13.66
N ILE A 104 -11.81 3.41 12.55
CA ILE A 104 -13.25 3.08 12.58
C ILE A 104 -13.49 1.72 13.24
N MET A 105 -12.66 0.72 12.93
CA MET A 105 -12.72 -0.60 13.57
C MET A 105 -12.46 -0.51 15.08
N ALA A 106 -11.51 0.31 15.50
CA ALA A 106 -11.24 0.54 16.92
C ALA A 106 -12.43 1.19 17.63
N ALA A 107 -13.01 2.22 17.02
CA ALA A 107 -14.19 2.87 17.56
C ALA A 107 -15.37 1.88 17.67
N TRP A 108 -15.63 1.10 16.62
CA TRP A 108 -16.69 0.10 16.64
C TRP A 108 -16.52 -0.94 17.74
N LYS A 109 -15.32 -1.54 17.84
CA LYS A 109 -15.04 -2.59 18.81
C LYS A 109 -14.98 -2.10 20.26
N LEU A 110 -14.43 -0.91 20.51
CA LEU A 110 -14.25 -0.37 21.86
C LEU A 110 -15.45 0.42 22.37
N MET A 111 -16.19 1.09 21.48
CA MET A 111 -17.36 1.89 21.88
C MET A 111 -18.66 1.13 21.80
N ARG A 112 -18.77 0.15 20.87
CA ARG A 112 -20.01 -0.60 20.58
C ARG A 112 -21.19 0.33 20.35
N PRO A 113 -21.13 1.19 19.30
CA PRO A 113 -22.20 2.12 19.02
C PRO A 113 -23.43 1.40 18.45
N ASP A 114 -24.59 2.02 18.60
CA ASP A 114 -25.82 1.53 17.98
C ASP A 114 -25.77 1.68 16.45
N SER A 115 -25.12 2.75 15.97
CA SER A 115 -24.83 2.96 14.55
C SER A 115 -23.54 3.76 14.35
N ILE A 116 -22.93 3.58 13.17
CA ILE A 116 -21.86 4.44 12.65
C ILE A 116 -22.33 5.00 11.32
N THR A 117 -22.45 6.33 11.22
CA THR A 117 -22.77 7.00 9.96
C THR A 117 -21.54 7.68 9.40
N PHE A 118 -21.17 7.29 8.18
CA PHE A 118 -20.03 7.81 7.44
C PHE A 118 -20.52 8.73 6.31
N TYR A 119 -20.45 10.04 6.55
CA TYR A 119 -20.86 11.04 5.58
C TYR A 119 -19.76 11.30 4.55
N THR A 120 -20.11 11.33 3.26
CA THR A 120 -19.17 11.56 2.18
C THR A 120 -19.58 12.76 1.32
N LYS A 121 -18.61 13.62 0.98
CA LYS A 121 -18.81 14.71 0.03
C LYS A 121 -18.88 14.19 -1.41
N TYR A 122 -17.95 13.30 -1.76
CA TYR A 122 -17.83 12.72 -3.09
C TYR A 122 -18.36 11.29 -3.10
N SER A 123 -18.81 10.83 -4.25
CA SER A 123 -19.14 9.41 -4.43
C SER A 123 -17.86 8.58 -4.41
N ILE A 124 -17.64 7.86 -3.32
CA ILE A 124 -16.53 6.89 -3.19
C ILE A 124 -17.06 5.57 -3.76
N THR A 125 -17.42 5.55 -5.03
CA THR A 125 -17.86 4.33 -5.70
C THR A 125 -16.67 3.64 -6.36
N ASP A 126 -16.83 2.36 -6.66
CA ASP A 126 -15.86 1.49 -7.33
C ASP A 126 -15.60 1.85 -8.80
N ASN A 127 -15.86 3.08 -9.20
CA ASN A 127 -15.47 3.55 -10.50
C ASN A 127 -13.93 3.63 -10.53
N ASN A 128 -13.35 2.75 -11.18
CA ASN A 128 -12.02 2.63 -11.80
C ASN A 128 -10.82 3.47 -11.30
N GLU A 129 -11.00 4.50 -10.49
CA GLU A 129 -9.96 5.42 -10.05
C GLU A 129 -9.42 5.12 -8.65
N HIS A 130 -10.21 4.46 -7.78
CA HIS A 130 -9.84 4.24 -6.39
C HIS A 130 -10.03 2.78 -5.98
N TYR A 131 -9.08 2.27 -5.22
CA TYR A 131 -9.16 0.96 -4.63
C TYR A 131 -9.91 1.05 -3.29
N ASN A 132 -11.13 0.50 -3.24
CA ASN A 132 -12.03 0.64 -2.09
C ASN A 132 -12.01 -0.54 -1.10
N PHE A 133 -10.93 -1.30 -1.04
CA PHE A 133 -10.89 -2.51 -0.21
C PHE A 133 -11.28 -2.25 1.24
N TRP A 134 -10.67 -1.26 1.90
CA TRP A 134 -10.93 -0.98 3.31
C TRP A 134 -12.34 -0.46 3.57
N LEU A 135 -12.90 0.31 2.67
CA LEU A 135 -14.27 0.77 2.76
C LEU A 135 -15.26 -0.39 2.56
N SER A 136 -15.00 -1.27 1.60
CA SER A 136 -15.81 -2.47 1.38
C SER A 136 -15.79 -3.41 2.60
N GLU A 137 -14.65 -3.55 3.26
CA GLU A 137 -14.55 -4.31 4.51
C GLU A 137 -15.38 -3.67 5.64
N LEU A 138 -15.40 -2.34 5.78
CA LEU A 138 -16.28 -1.69 6.77
C LEU A 138 -17.76 -1.98 6.51
N LEU A 139 -18.19 -1.84 5.25
CA LEU A 139 -19.58 -2.07 4.85
C LEU A 139 -20.06 -3.50 5.11
N THR A 140 -19.15 -4.46 5.05
CA THR A 140 -19.47 -5.89 5.23
C THR A 140 -19.26 -6.39 6.65
N SER A 141 -18.33 -5.81 7.41
CA SER A 141 -17.87 -6.33 8.70
C SER A 141 -18.40 -5.56 9.90
N VAL A 142 -18.78 -4.29 9.71
CA VAL A 142 -19.23 -3.41 10.81
C VAL A 142 -20.76 -3.35 10.84
N SER A 143 -21.33 -4.00 11.85
CA SER A 143 -22.78 -3.93 12.06
C SER A 143 -23.22 -2.49 12.35
N GLY A 144 -24.28 -2.05 11.68
CA GLY A 144 -24.81 -0.68 11.82
C GLY A 144 -24.01 0.40 11.11
N PHE A 145 -23.01 0.04 10.28
CA PHE A 145 -22.28 1.00 9.44
C PHE A 145 -23.13 1.46 8.26
N LYS A 146 -23.29 2.77 8.11
CA LYS A 146 -24.09 3.39 7.05
C LYS A 146 -23.27 4.45 6.34
N MET A 147 -23.41 4.53 5.03
CA MET A 147 -22.86 5.63 4.24
C MET A 147 -23.97 6.58 3.81
N GLU A 148 -23.74 7.87 4.01
CA GLU A 148 -24.64 8.92 3.59
C GLU A 148 -23.89 10.02 2.84
N LYS A 149 -24.56 10.61 1.83
CA LYS A 149 -23.99 11.72 1.07
C LYS A 149 -24.23 13.04 1.80
N LEU A 150 -23.21 13.90 1.84
CA LEU A 150 -23.38 15.25 2.36
C LEU A 150 -24.44 16.02 1.55
N PRO A 151 -25.31 16.81 2.21
CA PRO A 151 -26.23 17.70 1.50
C PRO A 151 -25.48 18.69 0.60
N PRO A 152 -25.99 19.03 -0.60
CA PRO A 152 -25.33 19.95 -1.53
C PRO A 152 -24.99 21.33 -0.94
N SER A 153 -25.74 21.78 0.07
CA SER A 153 -25.49 23.05 0.78
C SER A 153 -24.14 23.09 1.53
N TRP A 154 -23.49 21.95 1.71
CA TRP A 154 -22.21 21.79 2.39
C TRP A 154 -21.01 21.72 1.45
N ASP A 155 -21.10 22.34 0.28
CA ASP A 155 -20.00 22.40 -0.70
C ASP A 155 -18.94 23.46 -0.30
N ARG A 156 -18.31 23.24 0.85
CA ARG A 156 -17.18 24.03 1.34
C ARG A 156 -15.85 23.40 0.95
N ASP A 157 -14.76 24.14 1.14
CA ASP A 157 -13.42 23.65 0.88
C ASP A 157 -13.10 22.35 1.68
N GLU A 158 -12.15 21.57 1.23
CA GLU A 158 -11.83 20.27 1.83
C GLU A 158 -11.40 20.38 3.31
N HIS A 159 -10.79 21.48 3.71
CA HIS A 159 -10.21 21.65 5.05
C HIS A 159 -11.27 22.00 6.13
N GLY A 160 -12.40 22.59 5.77
CA GLY A 160 -13.43 22.98 6.72
C GLY A 160 -14.70 22.11 6.70
N CYS A 161 -14.94 21.41 5.60
CA CYS A 161 -16.18 20.68 5.36
C CYS A 161 -16.49 19.66 6.48
N GLY A 162 -15.53 18.79 6.85
CA GLY A 162 -15.78 17.69 7.77
C GLY A 162 -16.25 18.13 9.15
N ILE A 163 -15.49 18.99 9.79
CA ILE A 163 -15.79 19.39 11.17
C ILE A 163 -17.04 20.27 11.28
N TRP A 164 -17.23 21.18 10.34
CA TRP A 164 -18.39 22.08 10.39
C TRP A 164 -19.71 21.34 10.19
N PHE A 165 -19.73 20.35 9.30
CA PHE A 165 -20.89 19.48 9.13
C PHE A 165 -21.12 18.63 10.38
N ALA A 166 -20.09 18.04 10.95
CA ALA A 166 -20.18 17.26 12.17
C ALA A 166 -20.74 18.08 13.34
N LEU A 167 -20.30 19.34 13.50
CA LEU A 167 -20.82 20.25 14.51
C LEU A 167 -22.32 20.52 14.33
N ALA A 168 -22.77 20.67 13.09
CA ALA A 168 -24.19 20.87 12.78
C ALA A 168 -25.04 19.62 13.11
N VAL A 169 -24.56 18.43 12.78
CA VAL A 169 -25.19 17.14 13.13
C VAL A 169 -25.31 17.02 14.66
N LEU A 170 -24.21 17.26 15.39
CA LEU A 170 -24.20 17.17 16.84
C LEU A 170 -25.09 18.21 17.53
N GLU A 171 -25.24 19.40 16.94
CA GLU A 171 -26.15 20.41 17.45
C GLU A 171 -27.62 19.98 17.29
N ASP A 172 -27.97 19.33 16.20
CA ASP A 172 -29.35 18.91 15.91
C ASP A 172 -29.73 17.62 16.64
N VAL A 173 -28.99 16.52 16.45
CA VAL A 173 -29.38 15.20 16.96
C VAL A 173 -28.50 14.69 18.11
N GLY A 174 -27.38 15.35 18.41
CA GLY A 174 -26.40 14.86 19.39
C GLY A 174 -25.60 13.70 18.86
N GLY A 175 -24.89 12.98 19.78
CA GLY A 175 -24.05 11.83 19.42
C GLY A 175 -22.55 12.10 19.56
N ILE A 176 -21.74 11.34 18.83
CA ILE A 176 -20.29 11.36 18.93
C ILE A 176 -19.68 11.54 17.54
N TYR A 177 -18.95 12.61 17.33
CA TYR A 177 -18.09 12.76 16.15
C TYR A 177 -16.67 12.25 16.47
N PHE A 178 -16.12 11.42 15.61
CA PHE A 178 -14.71 11.07 15.58
C PHE A 178 -14.07 11.55 14.28
N SER A 179 -12.87 12.13 14.39
CA SER A 179 -12.00 12.33 13.24
C SER A 179 -11.62 10.97 12.62
N THR A 180 -11.49 10.89 11.32
CA THR A 180 -11.12 9.66 10.61
C THR A 180 -9.70 9.15 10.95
N ASP A 181 -8.88 10.00 11.55
CA ASP A 181 -7.52 9.67 12.00
C ASP A 181 -7.45 9.43 13.53
N PHE A 182 -8.58 9.55 14.23
CA PHE A 182 -8.70 9.33 15.66
C PHE A 182 -8.67 7.82 15.98
N PHE A 183 -7.81 7.41 16.90
CA PHE A 183 -7.74 6.04 17.37
C PHE A 183 -7.89 5.99 18.90
N PRO A 184 -8.96 5.40 19.44
CA PRO A 184 -9.14 5.23 20.87
C PRO A 184 -8.20 4.14 21.40
N LEU A 185 -7.48 4.42 22.49
CA LEU A 185 -6.59 3.46 23.15
C LEU A 185 -7.32 2.59 24.18
N LYS A 186 -8.54 2.96 24.53
CA LYS A 186 -9.42 2.25 25.46
C LYS A 186 -10.87 2.63 25.19
N SER A 187 -11.80 1.93 25.83
CA SER A 187 -13.22 2.31 25.76
C SER A 187 -13.44 3.73 26.28
N LEU A 188 -14.08 4.56 25.49
CA LEU A 188 -14.45 5.93 25.84
C LEU A 188 -15.95 6.05 26.17
N ARG A 189 -16.64 4.96 26.52
CA ARG A 189 -18.09 5.00 26.82
C ARG A 189 -18.45 6.01 27.90
N PHE A 190 -17.53 6.31 28.83
CA PHE A 190 -17.71 7.32 29.87
C PHE A 190 -17.99 8.73 29.34
N ILE A 191 -17.55 9.06 28.09
CA ILE A 191 -17.83 10.38 27.51
C ILE A 191 -19.33 10.64 27.33
N ARG A 192 -20.14 9.59 27.21
CA ARG A 192 -21.59 9.68 27.08
C ARG A 192 -22.30 10.05 28.38
N LYS A 193 -21.63 9.88 29.53
CA LYS A 193 -22.14 10.31 30.83
C LYS A 193 -22.06 11.84 31.01
N ASN A 194 -21.33 12.54 30.16
CA ASN A 194 -21.22 14.00 30.16
C ASN A 194 -22.07 14.60 29.03
N LYS A 195 -22.75 15.71 29.32
CA LYS A 195 -23.57 16.41 28.31
C LYS A 195 -22.75 16.98 27.15
N PHE A 196 -21.43 17.17 27.35
CA PHE A 196 -20.49 17.64 26.35
C PHE A 196 -19.07 17.22 26.74
N THR A 197 -18.33 16.66 25.80
CA THR A 197 -16.91 16.33 25.94
C THR A 197 -16.22 16.55 24.60
N VAL A 198 -15.00 17.07 24.62
CA VAL A 198 -14.20 17.31 23.41
C VAL A 198 -12.74 16.95 23.63
N ALA A 199 -12.10 16.44 22.60
CA ALA A 199 -10.64 16.26 22.54
C ALA A 199 -10.07 16.87 21.26
N THR A 200 -8.87 17.45 21.39
CA THR A 200 -8.09 18.01 20.30
C THR A 200 -6.69 17.42 20.30
N THR A 201 -5.94 17.62 19.23
CA THR A 201 -4.48 17.43 19.26
C THR A 201 -3.84 18.49 20.18
N LYS A 202 -2.62 18.22 20.73
CA LYS A 202 -1.94 19.14 21.66
C LYS A 202 -1.81 20.58 21.16
N ASN A 203 -1.71 20.76 19.86
CA ASN A 203 -1.62 22.11 19.26
C ASN A 203 -3.00 22.76 19.03
N ALA A 204 -4.07 22.15 19.55
CA ALA A 204 -5.46 22.63 19.52
C ALA A 204 -6.06 22.93 18.11
N ASN A 205 -5.34 22.57 17.05
CA ASN A 205 -5.75 22.90 15.68
C ASN A 205 -6.66 21.85 15.03
N GLU A 206 -6.67 20.62 15.57
CA GLU A 206 -7.44 19.52 15.01
C GLU A 206 -8.29 18.88 16.09
N ILE A 207 -9.58 18.80 15.83
CA ILE A 207 -10.54 18.13 16.71
C ILE A 207 -10.43 16.62 16.48
N SER A 208 -10.14 15.89 17.55
CA SER A 208 -10.04 14.43 17.51
C SER A 208 -11.40 13.78 17.75
N PHE A 209 -12.16 14.26 18.74
CA PHE A 209 -13.55 13.85 18.91
C PHE A 209 -14.40 14.92 19.63
N ILE A 210 -15.70 14.85 19.42
CA ILE A 210 -16.72 15.60 20.19
C ILE A 210 -17.86 14.65 20.53
N SER A 211 -18.29 14.67 21.79
CA SER A 211 -19.50 14.00 22.26
C SER A 211 -20.45 15.03 22.83
N SER A 212 -21.70 15.08 22.37
CA SER A 212 -22.67 16.10 22.80
C SER A 212 -24.11 15.59 22.82
N ILE A 213 -24.91 16.09 23.78
CA ILE A 213 -26.35 16.01 23.67
C ILE A 213 -26.86 16.94 22.56
N PRO A 214 -28.06 16.70 21.99
CA PRO A 214 -28.67 17.64 21.05
C PRO A 214 -28.89 19.00 21.70
N LYS A 215 -28.79 20.07 20.89
CA LYS A 215 -29.06 21.48 21.31
C LYS A 215 -28.26 21.95 22.53
N SER A 216 -27.07 21.42 22.72
CA SER A 216 -26.19 21.69 23.86
C SER A 216 -25.66 23.13 23.85
N GLU A 217 -25.91 23.90 24.91
CA GLU A 217 -25.35 25.25 25.08
C GLU A 217 -23.81 25.23 25.20
N ARG A 218 -23.24 24.16 25.76
CA ARG A 218 -21.77 23.98 25.80
C ARG A 218 -21.20 23.76 24.40
N LEU A 219 -21.88 23.00 23.54
CA LEU A 219 -21.49 22.84 22.14
C LEU A 219 -21.55 24.17 21.39
N LYS A 220 -22.60 24.94 21.56
CA LYS A 220 -22.73 26.29 20.95
C LYS A 220 -21.59 27.22 21.38
N SER A 221 -21.28 27.23 22.67
CA SER A 221 -20.14 28.00 23.21
C SER A 221 -18.82 27.55 22.62
N PHE A 222 -18.60 26.22 22.50
CA PHE A 222 -17.44 25.66 21.89
C PHE A 222 -17.31 26.02 20.40
N ILE A 223 -18.40 25.97 19.63
CA ILE A 223 -18.42 26.36 18.22
C ILE A 223 -17.96 27.82 18.06
N LYS A 224 -18.36 28.71 18.95
CA LYS A 224 -17.94 30.12 18.94
C LYS A 224 -16.42 30.24 19.17
N LEU A 225 -15.90 29.55 20.18
CA LEU A 225 -14.46 29.55 20.48
C LEU A 225 -13.65 28.91 19.34
N TYR A 226 -14.12 27.82 18.75
CA TYR A 226 -13.48 27.16 17.64
C TYR A 226 -13.41 28.05 16.38
N LYS A 227 -14.50 28.74 16.09
CA LYS A 227 -14.56 29.71 14.98
C LYS A 227 -13.53 30.84 15.15
N ASN A 228 -13.34 31.32 16.38
CA ASN A 228 -12.38 32.37 16.71
C ASN A 228 -10.95 31.87 16.90
N LYS A 229 -10.68 30.55 16.78
CA LYS A 229 -9.39 29.91 17.08
C LYS A 229 -8.93 30.12 18.55
N GLU A 230 -9.85 30.18 19.48
CA GLU A 230 -9.63 30.44 20.91
C GLU A 230 -9.74 29.19 21.79
N VAL A 231 -9.71 27.98 21.19
CA VAL A 231 -9.83 26.72 21.94
C VAL A 231 -8.59 26.49 22.81
N ARG A 232 -8.78 26.56 24.13
CA ARG A 232 -7.75 26.31 25.16
C ARG A 232 -8.37 25.80 26.46
N PRO A 233 -7.61 25.09 27.31
CA PRO A 233 -8.16 24.48 28.55
C PRO A 233 -8.87 25.48 29.48
N ALA A 234 -8.36 26.71 29.57
CA ALA A 234 -8.96 27.74 30.41
C ALA A 234 -10.40 28.13 29.98
N LEU A 235 -10.74 27.97 28.69
CA LEU A 235 -12.05 28.34 28.14
C LEU A 235 -12.93 27.11 27.86
N VAL A 236 -12.36 25.91 27.84
CA VAL A 236 -13.08 24.65 27.58
C VAL A 236 -12.80 23.69 28.74
N PRO A 237 -13.56 23.76 29.84
CA PRO A 237 -13.38 22.84 30.97
C PRO A 237 -13.56 21.38 30.53
N GLY A 238 -12.61 20.52 30.93
CA GLY A 238 -12.62 19.10 30.54
C GLY A 238 -12.14 18.82 29.12
N LEU A 239 -11.40 19.76 28.50
CA LEU A 239 -10.74 19.53 27.23
C LEU A 239 -9.69 18.39 27.37
N HIS A 240 -9.84 17.35 26.56
CA HIS A 240 -8.90 16.25 26.46
C HIS A 240 -7.92 16.49 25.30
N TYR A 241 -6.79 15.77 25.34
CA TYR A 241 -5.80 15.80 24.29
C TYR A 241 -5.50 14.39 23.76
N CYS A 242 -5.44 14.28 22.43
CA CYS A 242 -4.90 13.12 21.76
C CYS A 242 -3.49 13.44 21.25
N GLU A 243 -2.56 12.53 21.44
CA GLU A 243 -1.22 12.69 20.89
C GLU A 243 -1.19 12.32 19.41
N LYS A 244 -0.34 13.02 18.65
CA LYS A 244 -0.05 12.64 17.26
C LYS A 244 0.98 11.54 17.22
N LEU A 245 0.69 10.46 16.51
CA LEU A 245 1.63 9.38 16.28
C LEU A 245 2.39 9.65 14.96
N PHE A 246 3.51 10.38 15.07
CA PHE A 246 4.38 10.69 13.92
C PHE A 246 5.30 9.54 13.54
N ASN A 247 5.76 8.78 14.53
CA ASN A 247 6.67 7.66 14.34
C ASN A 247 6.18 6.44 15.13
N VAL A 248 6.19 5.31 14.47
CA VAL A 248 5.70 4.01 14.99
C VAL A 248 6.47 3.54 16.23
N THR A 249 7.55 4.21 16.62
CA THR A 249 8.46 3.85 17.70
C THR A 249 8.09 4.38 19.09
N MET A 250 6.97 5.12 19.26
CA MET A 250 6.60 5.61 20.59
C MET A 250 6.21 4.47 21.53
N THR A 251 7.07 4.22 22.51
CA THR A 251 6.96 3.11 23.49
C THR A 251 6.06 3.41 24.68
N THR A 252 5.68 4.67 24.95
CA THR A 252 4.99 5.08 26.18
C THR A 252 3.73 5.90 25.87
N ILE A 253 2.60 5.20 25.70
CA ILE A 253 1.27 5.83 25.58
C ILE A 253 0.36 5.41 26.76
N GLU A 254 0.93 5.00 27.87
CA GLU A 254 0.19 4.32 28.95
C GLU A 254 -0.95 5.14 29.57
N ASN A 255 -0.89 6.45 29.54
CA ASN A 255 -1.89 7.32 30.18
C ASN A 255 -2.81 8.07 29.21
N ASN A 256 -2.66 7.91 27.90
CA ASN A 256 -3.47 8.63 26.92
C ASN A 256 -4.79 7.92 26.63
N LEU A 257 -5.86 8.71 26.42
CA LEU A 257 -7.17 8.21 26.02
C LEU A 257 -7.19 7.81 24.53
N CYS A 258 -6.40 8.51 23.72
CA CYS A 258 -6.44 8.45 22.27
C CYS A 258 -5.15 8.92 21.63
N ILE A 259 -4.99 8.51 20.38
CA ILE A 259 -3.95 9.02 19.49
C ILE A 259 -4.57 9.46 18.16
N HIS A 260 -3.85 10.30 17.46
CA HIS A 260 -4.16 10.71 16.10
C HIS A 260 -3.15 10.03 15.16
N LEU A 261 -3.65 9.16 14.27
CA LEU A 261 -2.81 8.38 13.35
C LEU A 261 -2.46 9.22 12.12
N GLU A 262 -1.18 9.42 11.85
CA GLU A 262 -0.77 10.11 10.63
C GLU A 262 -0.60 9.15 9.45
N LYS A 263 0.26 8.16 9.61
CA LYS A 263 0.48 7.14 8.58
C LYS A 263 0.83 5.82 9.24
N ILE A 264 0.09 4.78 8.90
CA ILE A 264 0.36 3.41 9.33
C ILE A 264 -0.13 2.42 8.28
N ILE A 265 0.56 1.31 8.16
CA ILE A 265 0.22 0.21 7.25
C ILE A 265 0.16 -1.12 8.02
N PRO A 266 -0.55 -2.14 7.50
CA PRO A 266 -0.75 -3.40 8.21
C PRO A 266 0.52 -4.08 8.69
N VAL A 267 1.57 -4.13 7.86
CA VAL A 267 2.82 -4.80 8.24
C VAL A 267 3.50 -4.13 9.45
N GLN A 268 3.35 -2.82 9.60
CA GLN A 268 3.92 -2.12 10.76
C GLN A 268 3.26 -2.56 12.06
N ILE A 269 1.92 -2.67 12.09
CA ILE A 269 1.24 -3.13 13.30
C ILE A 269 1.54 -4.59 13.64
N MET A 270 1.83 -5.43 12.65
CA MET A 270 2.22 -6.83 12.88
C MET A 270 3.46 -6.94 13.78
N HIS A 271 4.42 -6.06 13.60
CA HIS A 271 5.73 -6.13 14.27
C HIS A 271 5.90 -5.12 15.39
N LEU A 272 5.00 -4.15 15.53
CA LEU A 272 5.16 -3.06 16.48
C LEU A 272 5.10 -3.56 17.93
N ASN A 273 6.22 -3.40 18.65
CA ASN A 273 6.30 -3.74 20.07
C ASN A 273 5.92 -2.54 20.96
N SER A 274 4.63 -2.23 21.02
CA SER A 274 4.08 -1.16 21.84
C SER A 274 2.65 -1.48 22.27
N THR A 275 2.12 -0.76 23.25
CA THR A 275 0.71 -0.87 23.70
C THR A 275 -0.24 -0.60 22.53
N PHE A 276 0.04 0.40 21.70
CA PHE A 276 -0.72 0.66 20.48
C PHE A 276 -0.66 -0.54 19.52
N GLY A 277 0.54 -1.08 19.23
CA GLY A 277 0.69 -2.24 18.35
C GLY A 277 -0.07 -3.47 18.85
N SER A 278 -0.01 -3.77 20.14
CA SER A 278 -0.78 -4.85 20.78
C SER A 278 -2.29 -4.66 20.61
N LEU A 279 -2.80 -3.45 20.86
CA LEU A 279 -4.21 -3.14 20.72
C LEU A 279 -4.64 -3.17 19.23
N ALA A 280 -3.85 -2.59 18.34
CA ALA A 280 -4.14 -2.59 16.90
C ALA A 280 -4.20 -4.03 16.34
N ARG A 281 -3.27 -4.92 16.74
CA ARG A 281 -3.32 -6.34 16.37
C ARG A 281 -4.55 -7.03 16.92
N LYS A 282 -4.88 -6.80 18.20
CA LYS A 282 -6.09 -7.36 18.79
C LYS A 282 -7.36 -6.91 18.05
N ILE A 283 -7.42 -5.67 17.62
CA ILE A 283 -8.54 -5.14 16.81
C ILE A 283 -8.57 -5.77 15.42
N MET A 284 -7.42 -5.89 14.75
CA MET A 284 -7.35 -6.38 13.38
C MET A 284 -7.40 -7.90 13.29
N TYR A 285 -6.67 -8.59 14.15
CA TYR A 285 -6.38 -10.02 14.00
C TYR A 285 -6.90 -10.87 15.18
N GLY A 286 -7.50 -10.25 16.20
CA GLY A 286 -7.99 -10.95 17.39
C GLY A 286 -6.92 -11.33 18.41
N ASP A 287 -5.64 -11.16 18.09
CA ASP A 287 -4.51 -11.47 18.98
C ASP A 287 -3.61 -10.23 19.15
N SER A 288 -3.11 -10.05 20.38
CA SER A 288 -2.18 -8.97 20.72
C SER A 288 -0.72 -9.31 20.42
N GLN A 289 -0.39 -10.59 20.22
CA GLN A 289 0.97 -11.04 19.96
C GLN A 289 1.52 -10.50 18.63
N GLN A 290 2.83 -10.30 18.56
CA GLN A 290 3.47 -9.95 17.30
C GLN A 290 3.30 -11.08 16.30
N ILE A 291 2.93 -10.71 15.08
CA ILE A 291 2.74 -11.66 13.98
C ILE A 291 4.07 -11.72 13.21
N LYS A 292 4.69 -12.89 13.22
CA LYS A 292 5.89 -13.15 12.41
C LYS A 292 5.49 -13.75 11.09
N VAL A 293 6.07 -13.23 10.01
CA VAL A 293 5.99 -13.90 8.70
C VAL A 293 6.68 -15.25 8.84
N GLN A 294 5.93 -16.31 8.62
CA GLN A 294 6.43 -17.69 8.70
C GLN A 294 6.41 -18.30 7.31
N PRO A 295 7.42 -19.08 6.96
CA PRO A 295 7.35 -19.88 5.74
C PRO A 295 6.23 -20.91 5.86
N ILE A 296 5.40 -20.98 4.84
CA ILE A 296 4.26 -21.90 4.76
C ILE A 296 4.61 -23.08 3.83
N LEU A 297 5.34 -22.77 2.77
CA LEU A 297 5.74 -23.75 1.77
C LEU A 297 7.05 -24.43 2.16
N PRO A 298 7.19 -25.72 1.88
CA PRO A 298 8.44 -26.45 2.12
C PRO A 298 9.57 -25.95 1.20
N GLY A 299 10.80 -26.28 1.57
CA GLY A 299 11.99 -26.00 0.76
C GLY A 299 12.44 -24.53 0.83
N SER A 300 13.28 -24.16 -0.10
CA SER A 300 13.87 -22.83 -0.26
C SER A 300 13.49 -22.19 -1.59
N ILE A 301 13.72 -20.91 -1.73
CA ILE A 301 13.64 -20.23 -3.02
C ILE A 301 14.72 -20.82 -3.93
N PRO A 302 14.38 -21.34 -5.14
CA PRO A 302 15.37 -21.84 -6.08
C PRO A 302 16.36 -20.76 -6.48
N LYS A 303 17.66 -21.09 -6.54
CA LYS A 303 18.71 -20.15 -6.94
C LYS A 303 18.78 -20.01 -8.47
N ILE A 304 17.65 -19.78 -9.10
CA ILE A 304 17.50 -19.52 -10.54
C ILE A 304 17.01 -18.09 -10.75
N VAL A 305 17.52 -17.43 -11.79
CA VAL A 305 17.13 -16.05 -12.11
C VAL A 305 16.30 -16.02 -13.37
N HIS A 306 15.25 -15.24 -13.35
CA HIS A 306 14.37 -14.98 -14.49
C HIS A 306 14.44 -13.52 -14.92
N MET A 307 14.60 -13.29 -16.20
CA MET A 307 14.53 -11.99 -16.86
C MET A 307 13.55 -12.07 -18.02
N VAL A 308 12.89 -10.95 -18.36
CA VAL A 308 11.92 -10.90 -19.49
C VAL A 308 12.34 -9.81 -20.47
N TRP A 309 12.35 -10.12 -21.76
CA TRP A 309 12.55 -9.15 -22.82
C TRP A 309 11.71 -9.47 -24.05
N PHE A 310 10.95 -8.48 -24.52
CA PHE A 310 10.20 -8.54 -25.76
C PHE A 310 10.62 -7.42 -26.72
N GLY A 311 10.61 -7.73 -28.01
CA GLY A 311 10.90 -6.80 -29.08
C GLY A 311 12.37 -6.72 -29.45
N PHE A 312 12.60 -6.16 -30.62
CA PHE A 312 13.92 -6.02 -31.22
C PHE A 312 14.76 -4.96 -30.53
N LYS A 313 15.86 -5.36 -29.92
CA LYS A 313 16.82 -4.45 -29.30
C LYS A 313 18.23 -5.01 -29.31
N THR A 314 19.18 -4.14 -29.57
CA THR A 314 20.60 -4.44 -29.31
C THR A 314 20.89 -4.27 -27.82
N MET A 315 21.43 -5.33 -27.18
CA MET A 315 21.88 -5.25 -25.80
C MET A 315 22.96 -4.19 -25.66
N ASN A 316 22.69 -3.16 -24.87
CA ASN A 316 23.66 -2.11 -24.57
C ASN A 316 24.58 -2.52 -23.42
N PHE A 317 25.56 -1.67 -23.10
CA PHE A 317 26.57 -1.98 -22.10
C PHE A 317 25.98 -2.00 -20.66
N ALA A 318 25.00 -1.16 -20.35
CA ALA A 318 24.31 -1.18 -19.05
C ALA A 318 23.57 -2.51 -18.83
N MET A 319 22.81 -2.98 -19.82
CA MET A 319 22.16 -4.31 -19.76
C MET A 319 23.19 -5.46 -19.61
N TYR A 320 24.35 -5.31 -20.23
CA TYR A 320 25.46 -6.26 -20.06
C TYR A 320 25.95 -6.29 -18.62
N LEU A 321 26.16 -5.12 -18.00
CA LEU A 321 26.57 -5.03 -16.58
C LEU A 321 25.52 -5.64 -15.65
N CYS A 322 24.23 -5.42 -15.91
CA CYS A 322 23.14 -6.02 -15.12
C CYS A 322 23.20 -7.55 -15.17
N LEU A 323 23.23 -8.15 -16.37
CA LEU A 323 23.29 -9.61 -16.49
C LEU A 323 24.63 -10.18 -15.98
N ARG A 324 25.74 -9.47 -16.21
CA ARG A 324 27.03 -9.84 -15.64
C ARG A 324 27.00 -9.85 -14.12
N SER A 325 26.38 -8.85 -13.48
CA SER A 325 26.25 -8.82 -12.02
C SER A 325 25.46 -10.02 -11.48
N ILE A 326 24.41 -10.44 -12.19
CA ILE A 326 23.70 -11.67 -11.86
C ILE A 326 24.63 -12.87 -11.92
N LEU A 327 25.38 -13.05 -13.01
CA LEU A 327 26.25 -14.22 -13.22
C LEU A 327 27.43 -14.28 -12.26
N THR A 328 27.96 -13.13 -11.83
CA THR A 328 29.18 -13.07 -11.01
C THR A 328 28.89 -12.86 -9.51
N VAL A 329 27.89 -12.10 -9.15
CA VAL A 329 27.58 -11.75 -7.75
C VAL A 329 26.50 -12.66 -7.18
N VAL A 330 25.34 -12.76 -7.85
CA VAL A 330 24.28 -13.69 -7.43
C VAL A 330 24.74 -15.14 -7.62
N ASN A 331 25.47 -15.40 -8.68
CA ASN A 331 26.00 -16.72 -9.06
C ASN A 331 24.91 -17.81 -9.02
N PRO A 332 23.85 -17.68 -9.87
CA PRO A 332 22.73 -18.61 -9.87
C PRO A 332 23.07 -19.93 -10.59
N ASP A 333 22.28 -20.97 -10.35
CA ASP A 333 22.36 -22.23 -11.07
C ASP A 333 22.04 -22.04 -12.56
N LYS A 334 21.03 -21.22 -12.88
CA LYS A 334 20.58 -20.87 -14.23
C LYS A 334 20.03 -19.46 -14.30
N VAL A 335 20.15 -18.84 -15.47
CA VAL A 335 19.48 -17.58 -15.83
C VAL A 335 18.60 -17.84 -17.04
N TYR A 336 17.31 -17.69 -16.86
CA TYR A 336 16.32 -17.86 -17.92
C TYR A 336 15.91 -16.49 -18.47
N ILE A 337 16.21 -16.23 -19.73
CA ILE A 337 15.77 -15.04 -20.46
C ILE A 337 14.51 -15.40 -21.26
N HIS A 338 13.37 -14.99 -20.77
CA HIS A 338 12.07 -15.23 -21.39
C HIS A 338 11.73 -14.11 -22.40
N GLY A 339 11.26 -14.48 -23.58
CA GLY A 339 10.85 -13.48 -24.57
C GLY A 339 10.68 -14.03 -25.98
N ASP A 340 10.53 -13.10 -26.93
CA ASP A 340 10.29 -13.41 -28.35
C ASP A 340 11.58 -13.68 -29.16
N GLY A 341 12.74 -13.73 -28.47
CA GLY A 341 14.02 -14.03 -29.09
C GLY A 341 14.67 -12.89 -29.90
N GLN A 342 14.13 -11.67 -29.83
CA GLN A 342 14.61 -10.55 -30.65
C GLN A 342 15.72 -9.69 -30.01
N LEU A 343 16.15 -10.02 -28.79
CA LEU A 343 17.31 -9.41 -28.18
C LEU A 343 18.59 -9.91 -28.87
N HIS A 344 19.50 -9.01 -29.24
CA HIS A 344 20.73 -9.32 -29.98
C HIS A 344 21.89 -8.40 -29.60
N GLY A 345 23.05 -8.57 -30.23
CA GLY A 345 24.22 -7.69 -30.11
C GLY A 345 25.46 -8.37 -29.52
N LYS A 346 26.61 -7.68 -29.58
CA LYS A 346 27.92 -8.21 -29.19
C LYS A 346 27.97 -8.64 -27.71
N TYR A 347 27.36 -7.89 -26.83
CA TYR A 347 27.34 -8.21 -25.40
C TYR A 347 26.51 -9.44 -25.09
N LEU A 348 25.39 -9.62 -25.80
CA LEU A 348 24.60 -10.84 -25.66
C LEU A 348 25.38 -12.06 -26.14
N GLN A 349 26.13 -11.95 -27.27
CA GLN A 349 26.97 -13.06 -27.76
C GLN A 349 28.06 -13.43 -26.78
N LYS A 350 28.65 -12.46 -26.05
CA LYS A 350 29.61 -12.70 -25.00
C LYS A 350 28.97 -13.50 -23.85
N LEU A 351 27.81 -13.11 -23.38
CA LEU A 351 27.09 -13.73 -22.25
C LEU A 351 26.51 -15.12 -22.62
N LYS A 352 26.14 -15.33 -23.89
CA LYS A 352 25.65 -16.64 -24.38
C LYS A 352 26.70 -17.76 -24.28
N LYS A 353 27.97 -17.44 -24.10
CA LYS A 353 29.01 -18.44 -23.87
C LYS A 353 28.87 -19.11 -22.51
N ASP A 354 28.28 -18.43 -21.53
CA ASP A 354 27.98 -19.01 -20.23
C ASP A 354 26.79 -19.97 -20.36
N ASN A 355 27.03 -21.25 -20.06
CA ASN A 355 26.05 -22.33 -20.18
C ASN A 355 24.88 -22.23 -19.18
N ARG A 356 24.95 -21.30 -18.25
CA ARG A 356 23.86 -20.97 -17.31
C ARG A 356 22.80 -20.10 -17.97
N VAL A 357 23.12 -19.36 -19.04
CA VAL A 357 22.20 -18.46 -19.74
C VAL A 357 21.35 -19.22 -20.74
N ILE A 358 20.07 -19.32 -20.49
CA ILE A 358 19.10 -20.08 -21.28
C ILE A 358 18.01 -19.15 -21.80
N PHE A 359 17.76 -19.19 -23.11
CA PHE A 359 16.67 -18.44 -23.74
C PHE A 359 15.43 -19.31 -23.80
N VAL A 360 14.31 -18.76 -23.32
CA VAL A 360 13.02 -19.43 -23.32
C VAL A 360 12.04 -18.59 -24.16
N TYR A 361 11.62 -19.15 -25.28
CA TYR A 361 10.63 -18.49 -26.12
C TYR A 361 9.30 -18.33 -25.39
N ARG A 362 8.74 -17.12 -25.44
CA ARG A 362 7.42 -16.77 -24.95
C ARG A 362 6.70 -15.88 -25.96
N GLU A 363 5.44 -16.19 -26.21
CA GLU A 363 4.58 -15.27 -26.92
C GLU A 363 4.36 -13.98 -26.12
N ILE A 364 4.28 -12.86 -26.81
CA ILE A 364 4.01 -11.57 -26.19
C ILE A 364 2.56 -11.53 -25.69
N PRO A 365 2.29 -11.41 -24.38
CA PRO A 365 0.93 -11.29 -23.88
C PRO A 365 0.27 -10.01 -24.40
N ARG A 366 -0.88 -10.17 -25.02
CA ARG A 366 -1.67 -9.03 -25.57
C ARG A 366 -2.88 -8.69 -24.72
N HIS A 367 -3.39 -9.65 -23.96
CA HIS A 367 -4.56 -9.50 -23.11
C HIS A 367 -4.34 -10.22 -21.77
N VAL A 368 -5.00 -9.72 -20.73
CA VAL A 368 -5.13 -10.35 -19.41
C VAL A 368 -6.59 -10.23 -18.96
N PHE A 369 -7.22 -11.34 -18.63
CA PHE A 369 -8.65 -11.40 -18.28
C PHE A 369 -9.55 -10.63 -19.28
N GLY A 370 -9.29 -10.78 -20.59
CA GLY A 370 -10.02 -10.13 -21.68
C GLY A 370 -9.66 -8.65 -21.89
N LYS A 371 -8.85 -8.02 -21.05
CA LYS A 371 -8.45 -6.62 -21.16
C LYS A 371 -7.14 -6.49 -21.93
N GLN A 372 -7.06 -5.54 -22.85
CA GLN A 372 -5.88 -5.31 -23.68
C GLN A 372 -4.70 -4.77 -22.84
N ILE A 373 -3.51 -5.34 -23.05
CA ILE A 373 -2.26 -4.89 -22.43
C ILE A 373 -1.57 -3.90 -23.38
N ILE A 374 -1.57 -2.62 -23.01
CA ILE A 374 -0.99 -1.54 -23.82
C ILE A 374 0.51 -1.44 -23.57
N TYR A 375 0.91 -1.41 -22.31
CA TYR A 375 2.30 -1.17 -21.91
C TYR A 375 3.15 -2.43 -22.01
N MET A 376 4.36 -2.30 -22.55
CA MET A 376 5.29 -3.42 -22.69
C MET A 376 5.72 -3.96 -21.33
N GLN A 377 5.89 -3.08 -20.35
CA GLN A 377 6.26 -3.45 -18.98
C GLN A 377 5.22 -4.37 -18.34
N HIS A 378 3.92 -4.07 -18.52
CA HIS A 378 2.86 -4.95 -18.01
C HIS A 378 2.86 -6.33 -18.65
N ARG A 379 3.36 -6.48 -19.88
CA ARG A 379 3.54 -7.79 -20.50
C ARG A 379 4.59 -8.61 -19.77
N SER A 380 5.66 -7.95 -19.30
CA SER A 380 6.66 -8.62 -18.45
C SER A 380 6.08 -9.00 -17.09
N ASP A 381 5.19 -8.17 -16.50
CA ASP A 381 4.54 -8.47 -15.21
C ASP A 381 3.69 -9.75 -15.29
N ILE A 382 2.96 -9.95 -16.39
CA ILE A 382 2.16 -11.17 -16.59
C ILE A 382 3.06 -12.41 -16.63
N ILE A 383 4.15 -12.34 -17.41
CA ILE A 383 5.11 -13.45 -17.50
C ILE A 383 5.83 -13.66 -16.16
N ARG A 384 6.22 -12.58 -15.47
CA ARG A 384 6.85 -12.62 -14.14
C ARG A 384 5.99 -13.35 -13.13
N ALA A 385 4.69 -13.01 -13.06
CA ALA A 385 3.75 -13.69 -12.16
C ALA A 385 3.64 -15.18 -12.49
N ASP A 386 3.50 -15.55 -13.77
CA ASP A 386 3.37 -16.94 -14.21
C ASP A 386 4.61 -17.77 -13.89
N ILE A 387 5.80 -17.29 -14.24
CA ILE A 387 7.05 -18.03 -14.04
C ILE A 387 7.39 -18.19 -12.56
N LEU A 388 7.20 -17.14 -11.76
CA LEU A 388 7.48 -17.22 -10.32
C LEU A 388 6.48 -18.11 -9.60
N LEU A 389 5.20 -18.08 -9.99
CA LEU A 389 4.22 -19.01 -9.43
C LEU A 389 4.57 -20.46 -9.74
N LYS A 390 5.00 -20.74 -10.97
CA LYS A 390 5.27 -22.09 -11.44
C LYS A 390 6.62 -22.64 -10.98
N TYR A 391 7.66 -21.85 -11.09
CA TYR A 391 9.04 -22.32 -10.91
C TYR A 391 9.72 -21.75 -9.66
N GLY A 392 9.17 -20.67 -9.10
CA GLY A 392 9.87 -19.89 -8.08
C GLY A 392 11.12 -19.21 -8.63
N GLY A 393 12.05 -18.85 -7.76
CA GLY A 393 13.32 -18.21 -8.13
C GLY A 393 13.32 -16.72 -7.91
N ILE A 394 14.22 -16.04 -8.61
CA ILE A 394 14.48 -14.60 -8.52
C ILE A 394 14.11 -13.97 -9.85
N TYR A 395 13.24 -12.99 -9.84
CA TYR A 395 13.02 -12.09 -10.97
C TYR A 395 13.93 -10.87 -10.83
N SER A 396 14.55 -10.45 -11.94
CA SER A 396 15.38 -9.25 -12.02
C SER A 396 15.12 -8.50 -13.31
N ASP A 397 14.84 -7.19 -13.22
CA ASP A 397 14.74 -6.30 -14.37
C ASP A 397 16.12 -6.02 -15.00
N TRP A 398 16.14 -5.51 -16.22
CA TRP A 398 17.35 -5.26 -17.01
C TRP A 398 18.10 -3.97 -16.63
N ASP A 399 17.64 -3.26 -15.63
CA ASP A 399 18.21 -2.06 -15.04
C ASP A 399 18.55 -2.24 -13.55
N VAL A 400 18.62 -3.50 -13.10
CA VAL A 400 19.03 -3.89 -11.75
C VAL A 400 20.46 -4.41 -11.77
N ILE A 401 21.34 -3.84 -10.94
CA ILE A 401 22.70 -4.32 -10.72
C ILE A 401 22.81 -4.93 -9.32
N TRP A 402 23.21 -6.18 -9.26
CA TRP A 402 23.42 -6.92 -8.01
C TRP A 402 24.81 -6.66 -7.44
N LEU A 403 24.89 -6.46 -6.11
CA LEU A 403 26.08 -6.04 -5.39
C LEU A 403 26.52 -7.03 -4.31
N LYS A 404 25.59 -7.87 -3.84
CA LYS A 404 25.85 -8.90 -2.82
C LYS A 404 25.25 -10.24 -3.19
N PRO A 405 25.88 -11.36 -2.75
CA PRO A 405 25.28 -12.69 -2.80
C PRO A 405 23.96 -12.75 -2.04
N ILE A 406 23.03 -13.57 -2.51
CA ILE A 406 21.67 -13.68 -1.96
C ILE A 406 21.47 -14.93 -1.08
N ASP A 407 22.50 -15.71 -0.85
CA ASP A 407 22.40 -16.99 -0.13
C ASP A 407 21.86 -16.81 1.29
N GLU A 408 22.22 -15.72 1.96
CA GLU A 408 21.67 -15.35 3.27
C GLU A 408 20.15 -15.12 3.20
N LEU A 409 19.64 -14.42 2.18
CA LEU A 409 18.20 -14.18 2.01
C LEU A 409 17.45 -15.47 1.77
N ILE A 410 17.97 -16.33 0.90
CA ILE A 410 17.37 -17.64 0.59
C ILE A 410 17.34 -18.52 1.83
N SER A 411 18.40 -18.51 2.66
CA SER A 411 18.50 -19.33 3.86
C SER A 411 17.47 -18.99 4.94
N LYS A 412 16.93 -17.77 4.93
CA LYS A 412 15.84 -17.36 5.85
C LYS A 412 14.52 -18.12 5.59
N GLY A 413 14.38 -18.77 4.45
CA GLY A 413 13.29 -19.69 4.13
C GLY A 413 11.94 -19.04 3.85
N TYR A 414 11.83 -17.72 3.68
CA TYR A 414 10.58 -17.04 3.35
C TYR A 414 9.98 -17.52 2.01
N ASP A 415 8.65 -17.48 1.91
CA ASP A 415 7.95 -17.91 0.70
C ASP A 415 8.04 -16.85 -0.41
N THR A 416 8.01 -15.58 -0.04
CA THR A 416 8.19 -14.43 -0.95
C THR A 416 9.01 -13.35 -0.26
N ILE A 417 9.95 -12.75 -1.00
CA ILE A 417 10.77 -11.62 -0.56
C ILE A 417 10.65 -10.51 -1.61
N LEU A 418 10.32 -9.31 -1.18
CA LEU A 418 10.24 -8.12 -2.04
C LEU A 418 10.63 -6.86 -1.26
N ASN A 419 10.61 -5.72 -1.93
CA ASN A 419 10.93 -4.42 -1.35
C ASN A 419 9.83 -3.40 -1.64
N PHE A 420 9.68 -2.42 -0.76
CA PHE A 420 8.92 -1.21 -1.07
C PHE A 420 9.59 -0.40 -2.16
N ASP A 421 8.78 0.34 -2.88
CA ASP A 421 9.24 1.38 -3.79
C ASP A 421 9.12 2.76 -3.12
N HIS A 422 9.92 3.68 -3.59
CA HIS A 422 9.78 5.09 -3.28
C HIS A 422 9.08 5.80 -4.45
N MET A 423 7.76 5.75 -4.47
CA MET A 423 6.96 6.53 -5.42
C MET A 423 6.12 7.55 -4.66
N PRO A 424 6.45 8.83 -4.73
CA PRO A 424 5.64 9.87 -4.11
C PRO A 424 4.39 10.10 -4.96
N ARG A 425 3.35 9.35 -4.68
CA ARG A 425 2.03 9.60 -5.27
C ARG A 425 1.09 10.05 -4.17
N PRO A 426 0.51 11.25 -4.25
CA PRO A 426 -0.47 11.72 -3.29
C PRO A 426 -1.63 10.74 -3.16
N GLY A 427 -2.00 10.40 -1.93
CA GLY A 427 -3.13 9.52 -1.64
C GLY A 427 -2.81 8.03 -1.52
N TYR A 428 -1.56 7.62 -1.77
CA TYR A 428 -1.13 6.24 -1.51
C TYR A 428 -0.14 6.19 -0.37
N PRO A 429 -0.31 5.28 0.59
CA PRO A 429 0.60 5.18 1.73
C PRO A 429 1.97 4.68 1.32
N ASP A 430 2.05 3.65 0.49
CA ASP A 430 3.28 3.05 -0.02
C ASP A 430 3.05 2.35 -1.36
N SER A 431 4.12 1.84 -1.94
CA SER A 431 4.13 1.08 -3.18
C SER A 431 5.16 -0.04 -3.12
N ILE A 432 5.01 -1.02 -3.99
CA ILE A 432 5.94 -2.14 -4.13
C ILE A 432 6.56 -2.09 -5.51
N ASN A 433 7.89 -2.22 -5.55
CA ASN A 433 8.60 -2.41 -6.80
C ASN A 433 8.81 -3.91 -7.05
N LEU A 434 8.39 -4.37 -8.21
CA LEU A 434 8.52 -5.75 -8.63
C LEU A 434 9.73 -6.00 -9.56
N GLY A 435 10.61 -5.02 -9.74
CA GLY A 435 11.84 -5.16 -10.54
C GLY A 435 12.80 -6.18 -9.94
N VAL A 436 12.74 -6.37 -8.62
CA VAL A 436 13.35 -7.51 -7.92
C VAL A 436 12.31 -8.19 -7.05
N LEU A 437 12.08 -9.47 -7.29
CA LEU A 437 11.10 -10.27 -6.58
C LEU A 437 11.62 -11.71 -6.46
N MET A 438 11.60 -12.27 -5.25
CA MET A 438 12.06 -13.62 -4.98
C MET A 438 10.91 -14.45 -4.42
N SER A 439 10.72 -15.68 -4.90
CA SER A 439 9.65 -16.54 -4.37
C SER A 439 9.93 -18.03 -4.49
N LYS A 440 9.29 -18.83 -3.62
CA LYS A 440 9.14 -20.26 -3.80
C LYS A 440 8.08 -20.56 -4.88
N PRO A 441 8.15 -21.74 -5.54
CA PRO A 441 7.05 -22.17 -6.40
C PRO A 441 5.73 -22.24 -5.61
N GLY A 442 4.64 -21.80 -6.20
CA GLY A 442 3.33 -21.82 -5.55
C GLY A 442 3.13 -20.79 -4.44
N ALA A 443 4.03 -19.81 -4.29
CA ALA A 443 3.95 -18.81 -3.23
C ALA A 443 2.62 -18.07 -3.22
N HIS A 444 2.02 -17.95 -2.03
CA HIS A 444 0.66 -17.42 -1.86
C HIS A 444 0.54 -15.97 -2.35
N PHE A 445 1.54 -15.13 -2.08
CA PHE A 445 1.53 -13.76 -2.58
C PHE A 445 1.50 -13.71 -4.11
N ILE A 446 2.35 -14.50 -4.78
CA ILE A 446 2.42 -14.54 -6.24
C ILE A 446 1.07 -14.96 -6.83
N LYS A 447 0.45 -16.00 -6.26
CA LYS A 447 -0.89 -16.45 -6.67
C LYS A 447 -1.93 -15.35 -6.48
N ARG A 448 -1.95 -14.66 -5.32
CA ARG A 448 -2.87 -13.57 -5.03
C ARG A 448 -2.66 -12.37 -5.96
N TRP A 449 -1.40 -12.03 -6.23
CA TRP A 449 -1.10 -10.97 -7.19
C TRP A 449 -1.56 -11.35 -8.60
N GLN A 450 -1.28 -12.57 -9.06
CA GLN A 450 -1.78 -13.05 -10.36
C GLN A 450 -3.31 -12.99 -10.44
N ASP A 451 -4.02 -13.45 -9.41
CA ASP A 451 -5.48 -13.40 -9.35
C ASP A 451 -6.00 -11.95 -9.36
N SER A 452 -5.30 -11.03 -8.73
CA SER A 452 -5.69 -9.62 -8.67
C SER A 452 -5.65 -8.93 -10.03
N LEU A 453 -4.94 -9.49 -11.03
CA LEU A 453 -4.89 -8.99 -12.40
C LEU A 453 -6.26 -9.00 -13.11
N VAL A 454 -7.28 -9.66 -12.54
CA VAL A 454 -8.68 -9.49 -12.97
C VAL A 454 -9.10 -8.01 -12.91
N ASN A 455 -8.48 -7.22 -12.02
CA ASN A 455 -8.70 -5.79 -11.88
C ASN A 455 -7.81 -4.93 -12.79
N TYR A 456 -7.05 -5.55 -13.71
CA TYR A 456 -6.15 -4.83 -14.63
C TYR A 456 -6.86 -3.68 -15.35
N ARG A 457 -6.18 -2.53 -15.48
CA ARG A 457 -6.66 -1.31 -16.15
C ARG A 457 -5.78 -1.01 -17.35
N SER A 458 -6.32 -1.15 -18.55
CA SER A 458 -5.52 -1.10 -19.81
C SER A 458 -4.70 0.19 -20.01
N ARG A 459 -5.15 1.32 -19.47
CA ARG A 459 -4.49 2.63 -19.65
C ARG A 459 -3.84 3.19 -18.39
N ASP A 460 -3.89 2.46 -17.27
CA ASP A 460 -3.34 2.93 -16.01
C ASP A 460 -2.03 2.19 -15.70
N PHE A 461 -0.91 2.83 -16.04
CA PHE A 461 0.41 2.25 -15.84
C PHE A 461 0.70 1.99 -14.35
N PHE A 462 0.53 3.01 -13.52
CA PHE A 462 0.90 2.94 -12.11
C PHE A 462 0.01 2.01 -11.30
N PHE A 463 -1.29 2.00 -11.59
CA PHE A 463 -2.20 1.09 -10.91
C PHE A 463 -1.76 -0.36 -11.07
N ASN A 464 -1.49 -0.80 -12.30
CA ASN A 464 -1.17 -2.21 -12.56
C ASN A 464 0.21 -2.63 -12.06
N ALA A 465 1.23 -1.77 -12.29
CA ALA A 465 2.62 -2.12 -12.01
C ALA A 465 3.00 -1.94 -10.53
N ILE A 466 2.34 -1.05 -9.80
CA ILE A 466 2.80 -0.58 -8.49
C ILE A 466 1.70 -0.67 -7.43
N GLU A 467 0.51 -0.13 -7.71
CA GLU A 467 -0.57 -0.05 -6.73
C GLU A 467 -1.25 -1.40 -6.50
N LEU A 468 -1.54 -2.14 -7.55
CA LEU A 468 -2.22 -3.42 -7.45
C LEU A 468 -1.41 -4.48 -6.68
N PRO A 469 -0.09 -4.64 -6.93
CA PRO A 469 0.74 -5.49 -6.08
C PRO A 469 0.81 -5.00 -4.64
N TYR A 470 0.90 -3.68 -4.40
CA TYR A 470 0.89 -3.13 -3.05
C TYR A 470 -0.45 -3.41 -2.34
N LYS A 471 -1.60 -3.24 -3.02
CA LYS A 471 -2.92 -3.53 -2.46
C LYS A 471 -3.09 -5.01 -2.15
N THR A 472 -2.51 -5.88 -2.95
CA THR A 472 -2.45 -7.32 -2.67
C THR A 472 -1.63 -7.60 -1.42
N PHE A 473 -0.46 -6.99 -1.28
CA PHE A 473 0.37 -7.07 -0.09
C PHE A 473 -0.33 -6.50 1.15
N GLU A 474 -0.94 -5.32 1.05
CA GLU A 474 -1.66 -4.67 2.14
C GLU A 474 -2.76 -5.56 2.72
N ARG A 475 -3.42 -6.34 1.85
CA ARG A 475 -4.45 -7.31 2.22
C ARG A 475 -3.88 -8.59 2.86
N TYR A 476 -2.72 -9.05 2.40
CA TYR A 476 -2.10 -10.31 2.82
C TYR A 476 -0.64 -10.14 3.27
N PRO A 477 -0.37 -9.24 4.23
CA PRO A 477 1.01 -8.86 4.59
C PRO A 477 1.81 -10.03 5.18
N HIS A 478 1.15 -11.02 5.78
CA HIS A 478 1.78 -12.19 6.39
C HIS A 478 2.36 -13.19 5.37
N THR A 479 2.04 -13.04 4.09
CA THR A 479 2.55 -13.92 3.02
C THR A 479 3.85 -13.46 2.41
N VAL A 480 4.40 -12.33 2.88
CA VAL A 480 5.56 -11.66 2.27
C VAL A 480 6.53 -11.19 3.35
N HIS A 481 7.81 -11.46 3.12
CA HIS A 481 8.88 -10.76 3.83
C HIS A 481 9.31 -9.52 3.05
N VAL A 482 9.18 -8.35 3.67
CA VAL A 482 9.68 -7.09 3.10
C VAL A 482 11.14 -6.92 3.53
N GLU A 483 12.06 -7.04 2.58
CA GLU A 483 13.49 -6.84 2.81
C GLU A 483 13.89 -5.44 2.31
N SER A 484 14.02 -4.50 3.21
CA SER A 484 14.31 -3.10 2.87
C SER A 484 15.68 -2.87 2.23
N HIS A 485 16.60 -3.82 2.39
CA HIS A 485 17.93 -3.81 1.80
C HIS A 485 18.01 -4.57 0.46
N LEU A 486 16.90 -5.18 -0.02
CA LEU A 486 16.88 -5.97 -1.24
C LEU A 486 17.30 -5.16 -2.46
N GLN A 487 16.75 -3.97 -2.60
CA GLN A 487 17.10 -3.03 -3.66
C GLN A 487 16.96 -1.58 -3.22
N VAL A 488 17.78 -0.70 -3.77
CA VAL A 488 17.60 0.76 -3.68
C VAL A 488 17.15 1.28 -5.03
N MET A 489 16.01 1.97 -5.02
CA MET A 489 15.47 2.61 -6.20
C MET A 489 16.19 3.94 -6.45
N CYS A 490 16.64 4.16 -7.68
CA CYS A 490 17.30 5.39 -8.10
C CYS A 490 16.53 6.03 -9.26
N TYR A 491 15.86 7.15 -8.98
CA TYR A 491 15.15 7.97 -9.97
C TYR A 491 15.95 9.23 -10.27
N PHE A 492 16.20 9.52 -11.53
CA PHE A 492 17.04 10.67 -11.94
C PHE A 492 18.38 10.68 -11.20
N LEU A 493 19.00 9.51 -11.04
CA LEU A 493 20.25 9.30 -10.30
C LEU A 493 20.18 9.69 -8.80
N LYS A 494 19.00 9.97 -8.27
CA LYS A 494 18.75 10.13 -6.84
C LYS A 494 18.24 8.82 -6.27
N CYS A 495 18.94 8.27 -5.30
CA CYS A 495 18.65 6.98 -4.74
C CYS A 495 17.88 7.10 -3.42
N HIS A 496 16.89 6.24 -3.24
CA HIS A 496 15.98 6.30 -2.12
C HIS A 496 15.95 4.94 -1.37
N PRO A 497 16.88 4.74 -0.42
CA PRO A 497 16.93 3.52 0.37
C PRO A 497 15.73 3.42 1.30
N THR A 498 14.93 2.36 1.18
CA THR A 498 13.68 2.19 1.97
C THR A 498 13.93 1.80 3.42
N PHE A 499 15.14 1.42 3.79
CA PHE A 499 15.57 1.24 5.17
C PHE A 499 15.84 2.56 5.91
N HIS A 500 15.91 3.69 5.19
CA HIS A 500 16.06 5.00 5.82
C HIS A 500 14.72 5.50 6.37
N PRO A 501 14.66 6.09 7.58
CA PRO A 501 13.40 6.58 8.18
C PRO A 501 12.63 7.57 7.29
N ASP A 502 13.37 8.41 6.57
CA ASP A 502 12.81 9.46 5.70
C ASP A 502 12.69 9.05 4.24
N PHE A 503 12.73 7.76 3.91
CA PHE A 503 12.70 7.29 2.52
C PHE A 503 11.49 7.80 1.72
N ARG A 504 10.42 8.21 2.41
CA ARG A 504 9.23 8.82 1.81
C ARG A 504 9.39 10.28 1.42
N ASN A 505 10.48 10.93 1.83
CA ASN A 505 10.78 12.30 1.44
C ASN A 505 11.51 12.34 0.10
N TYR A 506 10.76 12.44 -0.96
CA TYR A 506 11.28 12.43 -2.34
C TYR A 506 12.31 13.53 -2.64
N ASN A 507 12.20 14.68 -1.99
CA ASN A 507 13.06 15.82 -2.30
C ASN A 507 14.48 15.67 -1.74
N VAL A 508 14.70 14.75 -0.82
CA VAL A 508 15.97 14.58 -0.13
C VAL A 508 16.53 13.19 -0.40
N PRO A 509 17.52 13.04 -1.31
CA PRO A 509 18.23 11.77 -1.46
C PRO A 509 18.90 11.42 -0.14
N GLN A 510 18.76 10.16 0.27
CA GLN A 510 19.29 9.68 1.54
C GLN A 510 20.66 9.01 1.32
N PRO A 511 21.64 9.25 2.19
CA PRO A 511 22.94 8.61 2.07
C PRO A 511 22.84 7.10 2.38
N PHE A 512 23.59 6.30 1.65
CA PHE A 512 23.79 4.87 1.91
C PHE A 512 25.14 4.42 1.33
N ASP A 513 25.70 3.37 1.90
CA ASP A 513 26.93 2.75 1.41
C ASP A 513 26.54 1.55 0.52
N TRP A 514 26.58 1.72 -0.80
CA TRP A 514 26.23 0.68 -1.74
C TRP A 514 27.10 -0.59 -1.63
N THR A 515 28.30 -0.49 -1.03
CA THR A 515 29.20 -1.63 -0.82
C THR A 515 28.78 -2.52 0.35
N LYS A 516 27.94 -1.99 1.27
CA LYS A 516 27.57 -2.67 2.52
C LYS A 516 26.08 -2.83 2.73
N ASP A 517 25.31 -1.82 2.36
CA ASP A 517 23.94 -1.70 2.84
C ASP A 517 22.90 -2.42 1.98
N VAL A 518 23.22 -2.77 0.72
CA VAL A 518 22.21 -3.22 -0.22
C VAL A 518 22.62 -4.47 -1.02
N TYR A 519 21.62 -5.29 -1.40
CA TYR A 519 21.83 -6.44 -2.28
C TYR A 519 21.85 -6.01 -3.74
N SER A 520 21.07 -5.00 -4.13
CA SER A 520 21.03 -4.51 -5.51
C SER A 520 20.66 -3.03 -5.59
N ILE A 521 20.95 -2.42 -6.73
CA ILE A 521 20.50 -1.07 -7.09
C ILE A 521 19.69 -1.16 -8.38
N HIS A 522 18.55 -0.45 -8.39
CA HIS A 522 17.62 -0.41 -9.51
C HIS A 522 17.58 1.02 -10.08
N PHE A 523 18.14 1.20 -11.26
CA PHE A 523 18.17 2.49 -11.95
C PHE A 523 16.98 2.60 -12.89
N THR A 524 15.92 3.28 -12.49
CA THR A 524 14.68 3.25 -13.26
C THR A 524 14.54 4.38 -14.28
N HIS A 525 14.96 5.60 -13.96
CA HIS A 525 14.84 6.70 -14.92
C HIS A 525 15.56 7.96 -14.41
N PRO A 526 16.32 8.68 -15.27
CA PRO A 526 16.76 8.20 -16.57
C PRO A 526 17.63 6.96 -16.42
N ASP A 527 17.76 6.16 -17.47
CA ASP A 527 18.73 5.06 -17.50
C ASP A 527 20.08 5.57 -17.00
N PRO A 528 20.89 4.70 -16.33
CA PRO A 528 22.23 5.09 -15.94
C PRO A 528 22.99 5.65 -17.15
N PRO A 529 23.98 6.52 -16.96
CA PRO A 529 24.73 7.12 -18.06
C PRO A 529 25.10 6.06 -19.09
N ALA A 530 24.75 6.31 -20.35
CA ALA A 530 24.95 5.36 -21.43
C ALA A 530 26.44 5.27 -21.76
N TYR A 531 27.23 4.56 -20.98
CA TYR A 531 28.59 4.24 -21.34
C TYR A 531 28.60 3.33 -22.55
N ALA A 532 29.35 3.71 -23.57
CA ALA A 532 29.41 2.96 -24.82
C ALA A 532 30.08 1.57 -24.65
N ASN A 533 31.01 1.47 -23.71
CA ASN A 533 31.84 0.29 -23.46
C ASN A 533 32.60 0.40 -22.12
N GLU A 534 33.39 -0.61 -21.81
CA GLU A 534 34.22 -0.73 -20.61
C GLU A 534 35.20 0.47 -20.45
N SER A 535 35.90 0.86 -21.53
CA SER A 535 36.85 1.96 -21.49
C SER A 535 36.18 3.30 -21.15
N ALA A 536 35.00 3.55 -21.70
CA ALA A 536 34.23 4.75 -21.37
C ALA A 536 33.81 4.76 -19.89
N LEU A 537 33.43 3.60 -19.34
CA LEU A 537 33.09 3.45 -17.92
C LEU A 537 34.30 3.72 -17.02
N GLN A 538 35.47 3.09 -17.35
CA GLN A 538 36.69 3.22 -16.56
C GLN A 538 37.23 4.67 -16.47
N ASN A 539 36.94 5.47 -17.50
CA ASN A 539 37.33 6.89 -17.55
C ASN A 539 36.28 7.82 -16.92
N SER A 540 35.21 7.27 -16.35
CA SER A 540 34.12 8.03 -15.74
C SER A 540 34.19 8.00 -14.22
N THR A 541 33.50 8.96 -13.59
CA THR A 541 33.39 9.09 -12.13
C THR A 541 31.96 9.05 -11.67
N GLY A 542 31.75 8.79 -10.38
CA GLY A 542 30.43 8.75 -9.75
C GLY A 542 29.94 7.33 -9.46
N MET A 543 28.91 7.24 -8.66
CA MET A 543 28.42 5.97 -8.09
C MET A 543 28.18 4.87 -9.15
N PHE A 544 27.57 5.18 -10.29
CA PHE A 544 27.34 4.19 -11.33
C PHE A 544 28.65 3.70 -11.95
N ALA A 545 29.63 4.60 -12.15
CA ALA A 545 30.96 4.21 -12.65
C ALA A 545 31.69 3.31 -11.64
N ASP A 546 31.63 3.63 -10.36
CA ASP A 546 32.25 2.83 -9.30
C ASP A 546 31.62 1.44 -9.21
N ILE A 547 30.29 1.37 -9.26
CA ILE A 547 29.52 0.10 -9.29
C ILE A 547 29.86 -0.71 -10.55
N GLY A 548 29.85 -0.08 -11.72
CA GLY A 548 30.18 -0.76 -12.97
C GLY A 548 31.61 -1.31 -12.97
N ASN A 549 32.57 -0.53 -12.46
CA ASN A 549 33.95 -0.98 -12.29
C ASN A 549 34.09 -2.11 -11.27
N PHE A 550 33.29 -2.08 -10.18
CA PHE A 550 33.22 -3.20 -9.23
C PHE A 550 32.75 -4.48 -9.92
N ILE A 551 31.70 -4.42 -10.75
CA ILE A 551 31.18 -5.59 -11.49
C ILE A 551 32.20 -6.09 -12.52
N LEU A 552 32.90 -5.20 -13.23
CA LEU A 552 33.92 -5.60 -14.18
C LEU A 552 35.11 -6.29 -13.52
N LYS A 553 35.44 -5.97 -12.28
CA LYS A 553 36.51 -6.62 -11.50
C LYS A 553 36.12 -8.00 -10.97
N GLN A 554 34.83 -8.36 -10.96
CA GLN A 554 34.41 -9.71 -10.59
C GLN A 554 34.91 -10.69 -11.65
N HIS A 555 35.45 -11.82 -11.20
CA HIS A 555 35.92 -12.86 -12.13
C HIS A 555 34.75 -13.36 -13.01
N PHE A 556 34.95 -13.32 -14.31
CA PHE A 556 34.02 -13.85 -15.29
C PHE A 556 34.81 -14.60 -16.36
N GLU A 557 34.58 -15.90 -16.46
CA GLU A 557 35.35 -16.84 -17.30
C GLU A 557 35.44 -16.42 -18.78
N TYR A 558 34.51 -15.62 -19.26
CA TYR A 558 34.36 -15.24 -20.67
C TYR A 558 34.78 -13.78 -20.97
N ASP A 559 35.55 -13.16 -20.11
CA ASP A 559 36.11 -11.83 -20.32
C ASP A 559 37.13 -11.72 -21.47
#